data_473c35b2bdf8b4a16ad8eefa96a61f43
#
_entry.id   473c35b2bdf8b4a16ad8eefa96a61f43
#
_cell.length_a   1.000
_cell.length_b   1.000
_cell.length_c   1.000
_cell.angle_alpha   90.00
_cell.angle_beta   90.00
_cell.angle_gamma   90.00
#
_symmetry.space_group_name_H-M   'P 1'
#
loop_
_entity.id
_entity.type
_entity.pdbx_description
1 polymer ?
#
loop_
_entity_poly.entity_id
_entity_poly.type
_entity_poly.pdbx_seq_one_letter_code
_entity_poly.pdbx_strand_id
1 'polypeptide(L)'
;MKIIKFYILFFIPLLIACKHDEQLPSNQKVEFILLDSYETKLGSKAILESSIILNDSSLIEYSDIIAYDPETHRFFLTASANQALAKIGSEKLHGKAFALTINREPVYTGYFWAAFSSSICDWVNVDPLSFANTTFFEVKLGYPWYSPEMQIPDNRNDQILLDILQQDGKLK
;
A
#
# COMPACT_ATOMS: atom_id res chain seq x y z
N MET A 1 53.31 -38.81 -48.02
CA MET A 1 52.15 -37.93 -48.25
C MET A 1 51.42 -37.82 -46.89
N LYS A 2 51.68 -36.74 -46.09
CA LYS A 2 51.13 -36.55 -44.75
C LYS A 2 49.89 -35.68 -44.87
N ILE A 3 48.72 -36.26 -44.50
CA ILE A 3 47.42 -35.54 -44.49
C ILE A 3 47.28 -34.85 -43.14
N ILE A 4 47.33 -33.51 -43.17
CA ILE A 4 47.10 -32.64 -41.98
C ILE A 4 45.58 -32.48 -41.87
N LYS A 5 45.02 -33.05 -40.80
CA LYS A 5 43.59 -32.80 -40.41
C LYS A 5 43.51 -31.46 -39.68
N PHE A 6 42.79 -30.54 -40.31
CA PHE A 6 42.48 -29.21 -39.74
C PHE A 6 41.20 -29.36 -38.86
N TYR A 7 41.32 -29.20 -37.55
CA TYR A 7 40.18 -29.13 -36.65
C TYR A 7 39.72 -27.66 -36.57
N ILE A 8 38.55 -27.38 -37.14
CA ILE A 8 37.89 -26.10 -36.99
C ILE A 8 37.17 -26.12 -35.63
N LEU A 9 37.68 -25.35 -34.68
CA LEU A 9 37.06 -25.14 -33.38
C LEU A 9 35.95 -24.10 -33.54
N PHE A 10 34.69 -24.59 -33.49
CA PHE A 10 33.48 -23.73 -33.58
C PHE A 10 33.26 -23.07 -32.25
N PHE A 11 33.61 -21.77 -32.16
CA PHE A 11 33.36 -20.93 -30.98
C PHE A 11 31.90 -20.46 -31.03
N ILE A 12 31.02 -21.05 -30.23
CA ILE A 12 29.62 -20.62 -30.08
C ILE A 12 29.63 -19.46 -29.05
N PRO A 13 29.30 -18.20 -29.44
CA PRO A 13 29.14 -17.16 -28.47
C PRO A 13 27.86 -17.42 -27.65
N LEU A 14 28.01 -17.59 -26.34
CA LEU A 14 26.92 -17.67 -25.38
C LEU A 14 26.29 -16.29 -25.30
N LEU A 15 25.19 -16.08 -26.00
CA LEU A 15 24.36 -14.88 -25.84
C LEU A 15 23.70 -14.95 -24.46
N ILE A 16 24.29 -14.25 -23.49
CA ILE A 16 23.63 -13.95 -22.23
C ILE A 16 22.51 -12.96 -22.57
N ALA A 17 21.29 -13.46 -22.71
CA ALA A 17 20.10 -12.63 -22.76
C ALA A 17 19.93 -11.98 -21.37
N CYS A 18 20.40 -10.75 -21.21
CA CYS A 18 19.93 -9.90 -20.13
C CYS A 18 18.42 -9.79 -20.27
N LYS A 19 17.67 -10.37 -19.33
CA LYS A 19 16.29 -9.99 -19.12
C LYS A 19 16.31 -8.50 -18.78
N HIS A 20 15.82 -7.69 -19.67
CA HIS A 20 15.48 -6.30 -19.38
C HIS A 20 14.23 -6.41 -18.50
N ASP A 21 14.40 -6.23 -17.20
CA ASP A 21 13.27 -5.94 -16.33
C ASP A 21 12.70 -4.61 -16.86
N GLU A 22 11.48 -4.65 -17.35
CA GLU A 22 10.73 -3.43 -17.67
C GLU A 22 10.62 -2.64 -16.35
N GLN A 23 11.48 -1.64 -16.20
CA GLN A 23 11.38 -0.69 -15.10
C GLN A 23 10.05 0.05 -15.26
N LEU A 24 9.15 -0.14 -14.30
CA LEU A 24 7.92 0.65 -14.19
C LEU A 24 8.28 2.15 -14.21
N PRO A 25 7.44 3.00 -14.84
CA PRO A 25 7.73 4.43 -14.90
C PRO A 25 7.90 5.02 -13.51
N SER A 26 8.97 5.75 -13.27
CA SER A 26 9.34 6.43 -12.01
C SER A 26 8.35 7.52 -11.56
N ASN A 27 7.15 7.55 -12.11
CA ASN A 27 6.16 8.62 -11.90
C ASN A 27 4.87 8.12 -11.26
N GLN A 28 4.85 6.90 -10.70
CA GLN A 28 3.66 6.38 -10.02
C GLN A 28 3.58 6.93 -8.60
N LYS A 29 2.38 7.35 -8.19
CA LYS A 29 2.13 7.93 -6.87
C LYS A 29 1.29 6.98 -6.04
N VAL A 30 1.82 6.58 -4.89
CA VAL A 30 1.07 5.85 -3.86
C VAL A 30 0.58 6.86 -2.83
N GLU A 31 -0.73 6.97 -2.62
CA GLU A 31 -1.31 8.01 -1.79
C GLU A 31 -2.42 7.45 -0.90
N PHE A 32 -2.57 8.00 0.30
CA PHE A 32 -3.77 7.81 1.11
C PHE A 32 -4.67 9.02 0.93
N ILE A 33 -5.88 8.80 0.41
CA ILE A 33 -6.86 9.84 0.11
C ILE A 33 -8.13 9.58 0.91
N LEU A 34 -8.66 10.60 1.58
CA LEU A 34 -9.96 10.49 2.24
C LEU A 34 -11.06 10.33 1.21
N LEU A 35 -12.13 9.63 1.58
CA LEU A 35 -13.32 9.52 0.76
C LEU A 35 -14.31 10.63 1.09
N ASP A 36 -14.78 11.35 0.08
CA ASP A 36 -15.84 12.35 0.22
C ASP A 36 -17.21 11.68 0.34
N SER A 37 -17.41 10.60 -0.42
CA SER A 37 -18.61 9.76 -0.30
C SER A 37 -18.33 8.33 -0.70
N TYR A 38 -19.13 7.43 -0.17
CA TYR A 38 -19.10 5.99 -0.46
C TYR A 38 -20.39 5.32 0.07
N GLU A 39 -20.67 4.14 -0.45
CA GLU A 39 -21.70 3.24 0.08
C GLU A 39 -21.07 2.01 0.72
N THR A 40 -21.75 1.39 1.65
CA THR A 40 -21.30 0.16 2.30
C THR A 40 -22.29 -0.99 2.03
N LYS A 41 -21.81 -2.22 2.16
CA LYS A 41 -22.68 -3.40 2.17
C LYS A 41 -23.63 -3.32 3.38
N LEU A 42 -24.86 -3.78 3.19
CA LEU A 42 -25.87 -3.77 4.23
C LEU A 42 -25.38 -4.55 5.47
N GLY A 43 -25.43 -3.89 6.63
CA GLY A 43 -25.02 -4.48 7.91
C GLY A 43 -23.50 -4.64 8.11
N SER A 44 -22.68 -4.06 7.24
CA SER A 44 -21.22 -4.13 7.29
C SER A 44 -20.60 -2.76 7.03
N LYS A 45 -19.32 -2.60 7.40
CA LYS A 45 -18.51 -1.44 7.00
C LYS A 45 -17.74 -1.66 5.69
N ALA A 46 -17.95 -2.81 5.02
CA ALA A 46 -17.33 -3.09 3.73
C ALA A 46 -17.75 -2.05 2.69
N ILE A 47 -16.79 -1.27 2.20
CA ILE A 47 -17.03 -0.21 1.22
C ILE A 47 -17.23 -0.83 -0.16
N LEU A 48 -18.23 -0.33 -0.90
CA LEU A 48 -18.46 -0.71 -2.29
C LEU A 48 -17.57 0.13 -3.20
N GLU A 49 -16.60 -0.49 -3.83
CA GLU A 49 -15.59 0.20 -4.67
C GLU A 49 -16.23 1.06 -5.78
N SER A 50 -17.34 0.59 -6.36
CA SER A 50 -18.04 1.32 -7.43
C SER A 50 -18.72 2.62 -6.97
N SER A 51 -18.81 2.87 -5.66
CA SER A 51 -19.48 4.05 -5.07
C SER A 51 -18.52 5.11 -4.55
N ILE A 52 -17.20 4.88 -4.67
CA ILE A 52 -16.17 5.72 -4.07
C ILE A 52 -16.06 7.05 -4.82
N ILE A 53 -16.06 8.15 -4.06
CA ILE A 53 -15.63 9.47 -4.53
C ILE A 53 -14.45 9.90 -3.66
N LEU A 54 -13.28 10.05 -4.31
CA LEU A 54 -12.05 10.48 -3.65
C LEU A 54 -12.07 12.00 -3.41
N ASN A 55 -11.55 12.42 -2.25
CA ASN A 55 -11.24 13.83 -2.03
C ASN A 55 -10.20 14.33 -3.06
N ASP A 56 -10.22 15.62 -3.37
CA ASP A 56 -9.28 16.21 -4.33
C ASP A 56 -7.83 16.18 -3.85
N SER A 57 -7.62 16.28 -2.53
CA SER A 57 -6.29 16.30 -1.90
C SER A 57 -5.95 15.00 -1.20
N SER A 58 -4.67 14.63 -1.28
CA SER A 58 -4.14 13.49 -0.53
C SER A 58 -3.96 13.84 0.93
N LEU A 59 -4.29 12.90 1.81
CA LEU A 59 -3.99 12.99 3.25
C LEU A 59 -2.52 12.65 3.53
N ILE A 60 -1.99 11.64 2.80
CA ILE A 60 -0.59 11.21 2.84
C ILE A 60 -0.13 11.09 1.40
N GLU A 61 0.86 11.88 1.02
CA GLU A 61 1.47 11.85 -0.30
C GLU A 61 2.57 10.80 -0.39
N TYR A 62 2.94 10.39 -1.61
CA TYR A 62 4.02 9.42 -1.82
C TYR A 62 5.37 9.88 -1.26
N SER A 63 5.63 11.18 -1.28
CA SER A 63 6.82 11.82 -0.67
C SER A 63 6.87 11.67 0.86
N ASP A 64 5.71 11.50 1.50
CA ASP A 64 5.59 11.33 2.95
C ASP A 64 5.91 9.90 3.40
N ILE A 65 5.81 8.93 2.48
CA ILE A 65 6.09 7.51 2.75
C ILE A 65 7.59 7.27 2.64
N ILE A 66 8.24 6.92 3.75
CA ILE A 66 9.66 6.54 3.79
C ILE A 66 9.84 5.08 3.40
N ALA A 67 9.01 4.19 3.96
CA ALA A 67 9.11 2.76 3.73
C ALA A 67 7.79 2.05 4.03
N TYR A 68 7.64 0.85 3.51
CA TYR A 68 6.59 -0.12 3.82
C TYR A 68 7.21 -1.45 4.21
N ASP A 69 6.67 -2.05 5.26
CA ASP A 69 7.03 -3.39 5.73
C ASP A 69 5.87 -4.35 5.41
N PRO A 70 6.02 -5.26 4.44
CA PRO A 70 4.97 -6.16 4.01
C PRO A 70 4.67 -7.28 5.02
N GLU A 71 5.60 -7.60 5.94
CA GLU A 71 5.36 -8.61 6.97
C GLU A 71 4.44 -8.11 8.08
N THR A 72 4.60 -6.82 8.44
CA THR A 72 3.83 -6.19 9.52
C THR A 72 2.77 -5.22 9.00
N HIS A 73 2.67 -5.00 7.69
CA HIS A 73 1.77 -4.05 7.02
C HIS A 73 1.91 -2.62 7.56
N ARG A 74 3.15 -2.19 7.83
CA ARG A 74 3.46 -0.89 8.41
C ARG A 74 4.01 0.07 7.38
N PHE A 75 3.39 1.25 7.31
CA PHE A 75 3.89 2.40 6.56
C PHE A 75 4.67 3.31 7.50
N PHE A 76 5.92 3.58 7.17
CA PHE A 76 6.78 4.52 7.88
C PHE A 76 6.72 5.87 7.18
N LEU A 77 6.46 6.91 7.96
CA LEU A 77 6.26 8.27 7.45
C LEU A 77 7.41 9.21 7.84
N THR A 78 7.54 10.29 7.07
CA THR A 78 8.39 11.41 7.45
C THR A 78 7.92 12.03 8.77
N ALA A 79 8.83 12.62 9.53
CA ALA A 79 8.49 13.29 10.79
C ALA A 79 7.49 14.43 10.59
N SER A 80 7.59 15.15 9.45
CA SER A 80 6.67 16.23 9.10
C SER A 80 5.25 15.71 8.86
N ALA A 81 5.09 14.61 8.11
CA ALA A 81 3.80 13.99 7.85
C ALA A 81 3.16 13.47 9.15
N ASN A 82 3.91 12.75 9.98
CA ASN A 82 3.42 12.29 11.29
C ASN A 82 2.94 13.46 12.16
N GLN A 83 3.71 14.55 12.24
CA GLN A 83 3.30 15.73 13.01
C GLN A 83 2.04 16.40 12.44
N ALA A 84 1.91 16.47 11.11
CA ALA A 84 0.72 17.02 10.47
C ALA A 84 -0.52 16.18 10.77
N LEU A 85 -0.43 14.85 10.66
CA LEU A 85 -1.51 13.92 10.98
C LEU A 85 -1.87 13.96 12.48
N ALA A 86 -0.87 13.99 13.36
CA ALA A 86 -1.08 14.12 14.80
C ALA A 86 -1.84 15.41 15.17
N LYS A 87 -1.57 16.52 14.46
CA LYS A 87 -2.29 17.80 14.65
C LYS A 87 -3.75 17.76 14.22
N ILE A 88 -4.09 16.94 13.22
CA ILE A 88 -5.50 16.71 12.84
C ILE A 88 -6.24 16.10 14.03
N GLY A 89 -5.58 15.20 14.75
CA GLY A 89 -6.09 14.54 15.94
C GLY A 89 -6.89 13.26 15.62
N SER A 90 -6.70 12.26 16.47
CA SER A 90 -7.34 10.96 16.30
C SER A 90 -8.88 11.01 16.33
N GLU A 91 -9.45 11.93 17.11
CA GLU A 91 -10.90 12.11 17.20
C GLU A 91 -11.51 12.61 15.87
N LYS A 92 -10.81 13.51 15.16
CA LYS A 92 -11.27 14.03 13.86
C LYS A 92 -11.12 13.00 12.73
N LEU A 93 -10.12 12.12 12.84
CA LEU A 93 -9.90 11.05 11.86
C LEU A 93 -10.77 9.84 12.13
N HIS A 94 -11.17 9.59 13.39
CA HIS A 94 -11.98 8.41 13.72
C HIS A 94 -13.26 8.33 12.90
N GLY A 95 -13.47 7.18 12.27
CA GLY A 95 -14.62 6.91 11.39
C GLY A 95 -14.50 7.48 9.98
N LYS A 96 -13.43 8.24 9.65
CA LYS A 96 -13.19 8.69 8.28
C LYS A 96 -12.73 7.53 7.42
N ALA A 97 -13.32 7.39 6.23
CA ALA A 97 -12.90 6.41 5.26
C ALA A 97 -11.76 6.96 4.38
N PHE A 98 -10.88 6.06 3.95
CA PHE A 98 -9.78 6.38 3.05
C PHE A 98 -9.67 5.31 1.94
N ALA A 99 -8.99 5.65 0.86
CA ALA A 99 -8.43 4.71 -0.10
C ALA A 99 -6.91 4.82 -0.11
N LEU A 100 -6.19 3.68 -0.14
CA LEU A 100 -4.85 3.63 -0.68
C LEU A 100 -5.00 3.56 -2.19
N THR A 101 -4.32 4.47 -2.90
CA THR A 101 -4.40 4.59 -4.34
C THR A 101 -3.04 4.51 -4.99
N ILE A 102 -3.01 4.06 -6.25
CA ILE A 102 -1.88 4.21 -7.17
C ILE A 102 -2.35 5.08 -8.30
N ASN A 103 -1.76 6.28 -8.47
CA ASN A 103 -2.19 7.27 -9.46
C ASN A 103 -3.70 7.59 -9.38
N ARG A 104 -4.24 7.67 -8.16
CA ARG A 104 -5.65 7.87 -7.83
C ARG A 104 -6.59 6.70 -8.16
N GLU A 105 -6.08 5.55 -8.61
CA GLU A 105 -6.86 4.32 -8.74
C GLU A 105 -6.80 3.56 -7.41
N PRO A 106 -7.94 3.21 -6.79
CA PRO A 106 -7.98 2.52 -5.51
C PRO A 106 -7.37 1.12 -5.58
N VAL A 107 -6.46 0.81 -4.65
CA VAL A 107 -5.94 -0.55 -4.41
C VAL A 107 -6.78 -1.24 -3.34
N TYR A 108 -7.07 -0.52 -2.27
CA TYR A 108 -8.00 -0.92 -1.23
C TYR A 108 -8.54 0.30 -0.47
N THR A 109 -9.64 0.09 0.23
CA THR A 109 -10.27 1.10 1.09
C THR A 109 -10.22 0.67 2.55
N GLY A 110 -10.31 1.64 3.46
CA GLY A 110 -10.33 1.40 4.89
C GLY A 110 -10.88 2.57 5.68
N TYR A 111 -10.81 2.43 7.00
CA TYR A 111 -11.21 3.48 7.94
C TYR A 111 -10.09 3.83 8.89
N PHE A 112 -9.99 5.07 9.26
CA PHE A 112 -9.29 5.45 10.47
C PHE A 112 -10.17 5.07 11.67
N TRP A 113 -9.73 4.06 12.43
CA TRP A 113 -10.53 3.48 13.51
C TRP A 113 -9.74 3.45 14.81
N ALA A 114 -10.01 4.42 15.68
CA ALA A 114 -9.23 4.61 16.90
C ALA A 114 -9.44 3.46 17.91
N ALA A 115 -8.36 3.07 18.60
CA ALA A 115 -8.35 1.99 19.58
C ALA A 115 -9.25 2.21 20.81
N PHE A 116 -9.76 3.42 21.03
CA PHE A 116 -10.74 3.71 22.06
C PHE A 116 -12.21 3.46 21.63
N SER A 117 -12.44 3.09 20.35
CA SER A 117 -13.79 2.84 19.86
C SER A 117 -14.40 1.61 20.54
N SER A 118 -15.66 1.74 20.98
CA SER A 118 -16.47 0.61 21.46
C SER A 118 -17.18 -0.14 20.32
N SER A 119 -17.09 0.38 19.09
CA SER A 119 -17.74 -0.22 17.92
C SER A 119 -16.78 -1.10 17.14
N ILE A 120 -17.29 -2.17 16.54
CA ILE A 120 -16.55 -3.07 15.66
C ILE A 120 -16.35 -2.41 14.29
N CYS A 121 -15.18 -2.62 13.69
CA CYS A 121 -14.91 -2.35 12.29
C CYS A 121 -14.59 -3.67 11.58
N ASP A 122 -15.51 -4.16 10.77
CA ASP A 122 -15.38 -5.38 9.96
C ASP A 122 -14.79 -5.07 8.57
N TRP A 123 -13.83 -4.16 8.51
CA TRP A 123 -13.13 -3.74 7.30
C TRP A 123 -11.66 -3.43 7.58
N VAL A 124 -10.91 -3.06 6.54
CA VAL A 124 -9.52 -2.57 6.69
C VAL A 124 -9.52 -1.33 7.57
N ASN A 125 -8.55 -1.23 8.48
CA ASN A 125 -8.48 -0.08 9.39
C ASN A 125 -7.05 0.31 9.78
N VAL A 126 -6.91 1.57 10.18
CA VAL A 126 -5.70 2.19 10.73
C VAL A 126 -6.07 2.90 12.03
N ASP A 127 -5.30 2.66 13.08
CA ASP A 127 -5.48 3.42 14.33
C ASP A 127 -4.82 4.81 14.22
N PRO A 128 -5.60 5.90 14.20
CA PRO A 128 -5.05 7.25 14.07
C PRO A 128 -4.26 7.71 15.31
N LEU A 129 -4.34 7.02 16.46
CA LEU A 129 -3.50 7.28 17.62
C LEU A 129 -2.02 7.01 17.33
N SER A 130 -1.71 6.15 16.36
CA SER A 130 -0.35 5.84 15.96
C SER A 130 0.42 7.07 15.48
N PHE A 131 -0.24 8.04 14.82
CA PHE A 131 0.42 9.25 14.31
C PHE A 131 1.06 10.13 15.38
N ALA A 132 0.51 10.13 16.59
CA ALA A 132 1.07 10.89 17.71
C ALA A 132 2.13 10.12 18.51
N ASN A 133 2.12 8.80 18.44
CA ASN A 133 2.89 7.93 19.33
C ASN A 133 4.03 7.18 18.65
N THR A 134 3.99 7.05 17.32
CA THR A 134 4.99 6.28 16.54
C THR A 134 5.39 7.03 15.27
N THR A 135 6.43 6.51 14.58
CA THR A 135 6.84 7.01 13.25
C THR A 135 6.24 6.17 12.11
N PHE A 136 5.31 5.28 12.43
CA PHE A 136 4.62 4.41 11.48
C PHE A 136 3.17 4.21 11.89
N PHE A 137 2.35 3.75 10.97
CA PHE A 137 1.03 3.19 11.25
C PHE A 137 0.91 1.80 10.62
N GLU A 138 0.08 0.98 11.21
CA GLU A 138 -0.20 -0.39 10.75
C GLU A 138 -1.59 -0.44 10.12
N VAL A 139 -1.67 -1.06 8.95
CA VAL A 139 -2.94 -1.35 8.29
C VAL A 139 -3.42 -2.73 8.76
N LYS A 140 -4.56 -2.77 9.40
CA LYS A 140 -5.14 -3.97 10.01
C LYS A 140 -6.39 -4.44 9.29
N LEU A 141 -6.69 -5.72 9.40
CA LEU A 141 -7.98 -6.30 9.03
C LEU A 141 -8.82 -6.47 10.29
N GLY A 142 -10.00 -5.86 10.30
CA GLY A 142 -10.91 -5.95 11.43
C GLY A 142 -10.46 -5.23 12.70
N TYR A 143 -11.43 -4.83 13.53
CA TYR A 143 -11.22 -4.26 14.86
C TYR A 143 -12.39 -4.65 15.78
N PRO A 144 -12.14 -5.03 17.06
CA PRO A 144 -10.84 -5.09 17.75
C PRO A 144 -9.97 -6.31 17.40
N TRP A 145 -10.50 -7.28 16.68
CA TRP A 145 -9.76 -8.46 16.17
C TRP A 145 -10.21 -8.80 14.76
N TYR A 146 -9.39 -9.52 14.03
CA TYR A 146 -9.75 -10.12 12.74
C TYR A 146 -10.40 -11.49 12.96
N SER A 147 -11.47 -11.77 12.20
CA SER A 147 -12.05 -13.11 12.04
C SER A 147 -12.17 -13.43 10.54
N PRO A 148 -11.81 -14.64 10.11
CA PRO A 148 -11.99 -15.06 8.70
C PRO A 148 -13.45 -14.95 8.22
N GLU A 149 -14.42 -15.00 9.15
CA GLU A 149 -15.84 -14.84 8.87
C GLU A 149 -16.20 -13.43 8.37
N MET A 150 -15.36 -12.43 8.66
CA MET A 150 -15.54 -11.07 8.16
C MET A 150 -15.33 -10.95 6.65
N GLN A 151 -14.67 -11.94 6.02
CA GLN A 151 -14.41 -12.00 4.57
C GLN A 151 -13.82 -10.69 4.01
N ILE A 152 -12.89 -10.09 4.74
CA ILE A 152 -12.21 -8.87 4.32
C ILE A 152 -11.16 -9.24 3.26
N PRO A 153 -11.23 -8.71 2.02
CA PRO A 153 -10.17 -8.91 1.04
C PRO A 153 -8.85 -8.34 1.55
N ASP A 154 -7.78 -9.13 1.48
CA ASP A 154 -6.45 -8.69 1.88
C ASP A 154 -5.63 -8.23 0.67
N ASN A 155 -5.75 -6.96 0.33
CA ASN A 155 -4.99 -6.31 -0.73
C ASN A 155 -3.83 -5.45 -0.17
N ARG A 156 -3.45 -5.63 1.11
CA ARG A 156 -2.38 -4.85 1.73
C ARG A 156 -1.03 -5.08 1.07
N ASN A 157 -0.82 -6.29 0.54
CA ASN A 157 0.36 -6.67 -0.24
C ASN A 157 0.02 -6.85 -1.73
N ASP A 158 -0.75 -5.93 -2.30
CA ASP A 158 -0.99 -5.89 -3.74
C ASP A 158 0.34 -5.87 -4.50
N GLN A 159 0.47 -6.69 -5.56
CA GLN A 159 1.75 -6.88 -6.25
C GLN A 159 2.24 -5.59 -6.91
N ILE A 160 1.35 -4.78 -7.48
CA ILE A 160 1.72 -3.51 -8.13
C ILE A 160 2.25 -2.52 -7.08
N LEU A 161 1.61 -2.49 -5.90
CA LEU A 161 2.07 -1.67 -4.78
C LEU A 161 3.48 -2.08 -4.34
N LEU A 162 3.73 -3.39 -4.17
CA LEU A 162 5.04 -3.90 -3.76
C LEU A 162 6.12 -3.60 -4.80
N ASP A 163 5.82 -3.79 -6.09
CA ASP A 163 6.75 -3.55 -7.18
C ASP A 163 7.18 -2.07 -7.24
N ILE A 164 6.24 -1.12 -7.08
CA ILE A 164 6.52 0.31 -7.02
C ILE A 164 7.43 0.64 -5.83
N LEU A 165 7.07 0.15 -4.65
CA LEU A 165 7.82 0.42 -3.42
C LEU A 165 9.22 -0.20 -3.45
N GLN A 166 9.36 -1.39 -4.04
CA GLN A 166 10.66 -2.05 -4.24
C GLN A 166 11.53 -1.27 -5.21
N GLN A 167 10.99 -0.84 -6.35
CA GLN A 167 11.70 -0.07 -7.35
C GLN A 167 12.25 1.25 -6.77
N ASP A 168 11.46 1.92 -5.93
CA ASP A 168 11.82 3.20 -5.32
C ASP A 168 12.63 3.05 -4.01
N GLY A 169 13.03 1.81 -3.64
CA GLY A 169 13.80 1.52 -2.44
C GLY A 169 13.04 1.79 -1.14
N LYS A 170 11.70 1.73 -1.19
CA LYS A 170 10.81 1.95 -0.04
C LYS A 170 10.24 0.66 0.54
N LEU A 171 10.54 -0.51 -0.01
CA LEU A 171 10.16 -1.80 0.55
C LEU A 171 11.22 -2.26 1.56
N LYS A 172 10.78 -2.74 2.74
CA LYS A 172 11.65 -3.28 3.79
C LYS A 172 11.81 -4.78 3.69
#